data_4a45e50a4b709e4b5be303dc609bbe03
#
_entry.id   4a45e50a4b709e4b5be303dc609bbe03
#
_cell.length_a   1.000
_cell.length_b   1.000
_cell.length_c   1.000
_cell.angle_alpha   90.00
_cell.angle_beta   90.00
_cell.angle_gamma   90.00
#
_symmetry.space_group_name_H-M   'P 1'
#
loop_
_entity.id
_entity.type
_entity.pdbx_description
1 polymer ?
#
loop_
_entity_poly.entity_id
_entity_poly.type
_entity_poly.pdbx_seq_one_letter_code
_entity_poly.pdbx_strand_id
1 'polypeptide(L)'
;MENILKKSYKMFINGEWVNSSNGIMVKTYAPYNNELLSEFPDASENDVDLAVKSAKEAFKTWRKTIVKERAKILNEIADIIDENKDLLATVETMDNGKPIRETKLLDIPLAATHFRYFAACILADEGQATILDEKFLSIILKEPVGVVGQIIPWNFPFLMAAWKLAPALAAGDTVVLKPSSSTTLSLLVLMELIQNVIPKGVVNLITGKGSTAGEFLKNHPDLDKLAFTGSTAVGRDIALAAAEKLIPATLELGGKSANIILDDADMEKALEGAQLGILFNQGQVCCAGSRIFVQEGIYDEFIEKLVKKFENIKIGNPLDPATVMGSQIDARQVKTILDYVEIAKQEGGTILTGGVKYTENGCDKGNFVRPTLITNVKNTCRVSQEEIFGPVAVVIKFKTDDEVIAQANDSEYGLGGAVFTKNINRALRLAREIQTGRIWINTYNQIPEHAPFGGYKKSGIGRETHKVILEHYTQMKNILIDLEEGTSGLY
;
A
#
# COMPACT_ATOMS: atom_id res chain seq x y z
N MET A 1 -2.81 15.02 25.94
CA MET A 1 -2.70 13.82 25.10
C MET A 1 -2.60 12.52 25.94
N GLU A 2 -2.85 12.60 27.24
CA GLU A 2 -2.90 11.43 28.11
C GLU A 2 -4.21 10.68 27.86
N ASN A 3 -4.13 9.39 27.51
CA ASN A 3 -5.19 8.39 27.31
C ASN A 3 -5.78 8.14 25.91
N ILE A 4 -5.11 8.54 24.81
CA ILE A 4 -5.57 8.12 23.46
C ILE A 4 -5.26 6.63 23.22
N LEU A 5 -4.12 6.14 23.71
CA LEU A 5 -3.67 4.77 23.53
C LEU A 5 -3.77 3.98 24.84
N LYS A 6 -4.13 2.71 24.74
CA LYS A 6 -4.04 1.76 25.85
C LYS A 6 -2.57 1.35 26.05
N LYS A 7 -2.21 1.04 27.30
CA LYS A 7 -0.87 0.50 27.61
C LYS A 7 -0.62 -0.85 26.95
N SER A 8 -1.67 -1.65 26.79
CA SER A 8 -1.63 -2.96 26.16
C SER A 8 -2.92 -3.23 25.42
N TYR A 9 -2.80 -3.83 24.25
CA TYR A 9 -3.91 -4.27 23.41
C TYR A 9 -3.97 -5.80 23.37
N LYS A 10 -5.03 -6.32 22.77
CA LYS A 10 -5.26 -7.73 22.47
C LYS A 10 -5.51 -7.92 20.97
N MET A 11 -5.44 -9.14 20.49
CA MET A 11 -5.90 -9.50 19.14
C MET A 11 -7.42 -9.57 19.10
N PHE A 12 -8.00 -9.37 17.92
CA PHE A 12 -9.45 -9.51 17.72
C PHE A 12 -9.73 -10.76 16.88
N ILE A 13 -10.24 -11.82 17.51
CA ILE A 13 -10.51 -13.10 16.87
C ILE A 13 -11.93 -13.54 17.22
N ASN A 14 -12.70 -13.92 16.22
CA ASN A 14 -14.09 -14.38 16.37
C ASN A 14 -15.03 -13.41 17.12
N GLY A 15 -14.80 -12.11 16.93
CA GLY A 15 -15.58 -11.07 17.62
C GLY A 15 -15.20 -10.88 19.10
N GLU A 16 -14.04 -11.38 19.54
CA GLU A 16 -13.57 -11.29 20.91
C GLU A 16 -12.12 -10.79 20.98
N TRP A 17 -11.79 -10.07 22.05
CA TRP A 17 -10.44 -9.59 22.33
C TRP A 17 -9.67 -10.63 23.14
N VAL A 18 -8.65 -11.24 22.50
CA VAL A 18 -7.88 -12.36 23.07
C VAL A 18 -6.39 -12.03 23.21
N ASN A 19 -5.76 -12.56 24.24
CA ASN A 19 -4.29 -12.55 24.37
C ASN A 19 -3.69 -13.67 23.51
N SER A 20 -2.37 -13.59 23.24
CA SER A 20 -1.69 -14.72 22.62
C SER A 20 -1.59 -15.89 23.61
N SER A 21 -1.75 -17.09 23.07
CA SER A 21 -1.65 -18.35 23.83
C SER A 21 -0.23 -18.61 24.34
N ASN A 22 0.81 -17.98 23.75
CA ASN A 22 2.21 -18.09 24.19
C ASN A 22 2.62 -17.00 25.19
N GLY A 23 1.77 -16.00 25.46
CA GLY A 23 2.03 -14.88 26.37
C GLY A 23 3.11 -13.89 25.91
N ILE A 24 3.61 -14.01 24.67
CA ILE A 24 4.66 -13.13 24.14
C ILE A 24 4.03 -11.81 23.67
N MET A 25 4.63 -10.67 24.07
CA MET A 25 4.21 -9.33 23.71
C MET A 25 5.26 -8.64 22.81
N VAL A 26 4.78 -7.83 21.89
CA VAL A 26 5.59 -6.94 21.05
C VAL A 26 5.35 -5.51 21.50
N LYS A 27 6.41 -4.73 21.63
CA LYS A 27 6.36 -3.31 21.97
C LYS A 27 6.46 -2.45 20.71
N THR A 28 5.66 -1.41 20.62
CA THR A 28 5.77 -0.39 19.58
C THR A 28 6.16 0.95 20.19
N TYR A 29 6.97 1.70 19.44
CA TYR A 29 7.57 2.95 19.88
C TYR A 29 7.28 4.04 18.87
N ALA A 30 7.07 5.27 19.35
CA ALA A 30 6.91 6.44 18.50
C ALA A 30 8.20 6.70 17.71
N PRO A 31 8.19 6.69 16.37
CA PRO A 31 9.41 6.86 15.57
C PRO A 31 10.09 8.22 15.74
N TYR A 32 9.33 9.24 16.14
CA TYR A 32 9.80 10.62 16.25
C TYR A 32 10.50 10.95 17.58
N ASN A 33 10.38 10.12 18.63
CA ASN A 33 11.04 10.36 19.94
C ASN A 33 11.48 9.06 20.64
N ASN A 34 11.21 7.90 20.06
CA ASN A 34 11.50 6.56 20.58
C ASN A 34 10.83 6.26 21.94
N GLU A 35 9.75 6.96 22.30
CA GLU A 35 8.95 6.64 23.48
C GLU A 35 8.05 5.43 23.24
N LEU A 36 7.88 4.60 24.27
CA LEU A 36 6.97 3.45 24.23
C LEU A 36 5.52 3.94 24.08
N LEU A 37 4.84 3.53 23.02
CA LEU A 37 3.43 3.83 22.79
C LEU A 37 2.52 2.78 23.44
N SER A 38 2.80 1.52 23.19
CA SER A 38 1.95 0.41 23.64
C SER A 38 2.65 -0.94 23.45
N GLU A 39 1.95 -2.00 23.86
CA GLU A 39 2.33 -3.38 23.56
C GLU A 39 1.11 -4.18 23.10
N PHE A 40 1.36 -5.23 22.32
CA PHE A 40 0.32 -6.11 21.79
C PHE A 40 0.88 -7.54 21.62
N PRO A 41 0.01 -8.59 21.53
CA PRO A 41 0.46 -9.96 21.43
C PRO A 41 1.27 -10.25 20.15
N ASP A 42 2.28 -11.13 20.27
CA ASP A 42 2.87 -11.84 19.13
C ASP A 42 2.11 -13.15 18.92
N ALA A 43 1.25 -13.20 17.91
CA ALA A 43 0.40 -14.35 17.67
C ALA A 43 1.23 -15.63 17.48
N SER A 44 0.87 -16.68 18.21
CA SER A 44 1.39 -18.01 18.03
C SER A 44 0.75 -18.71 16.83
N GLU A 45 1.26 -19.88 16.48
CA GLU A 45 0.65 -20.73 15.45
C GLU A 45 -0.79 -21.12 15.82
N ASN A 46 -1.06 -21.43 17.10
CA ASN A 46 -2.40 -21.74 17.58
C ASN A 46 -3.39 -20.56 17.48
N ASP A 47 -2.90 -19.33 17.70
CA ASP A 47 -3.73 -18.13 17.56
C ASP A 47 -4.10 -17.86 16.09
N VAL A 48 -3.14 -18.08 15.19
CA VAL A 48 -3.39 -17.98 13.75
C VAL A 48 -4.37 -19.06 13.27
N ASP A 49 -4.19 -20.30 13.73
CA ASP A 49 -5.11 -21.42 13.44
C ASP A 49 -6.53 -21.10 13.93
N LEU A 50 -6.65 -20.56 15.16
CA LEU A 50 -7.95 -20.12 15.71
C LEU A 50 -8.60 -19.04 14.81
N ALA A 51 -7.82 -18.05 14.37
CA ALA A 51 -8.32 -16.97 13.50
C ALA A 51 -8.79 -17.50 12.14
N VAL A 52 -8.00 -18.39 11.51
CA VAL A 52 -8.37 -19.01 10.22
C VAL A 52 -9.59 -19.91 10.36
N LYS A 53 -9.69 -20.74 11.39
CA LYS A 53 -10.88 -21.56 11.67
C LYS A 53 -12.12 -20.72 11.90
N SER A 54 -11.97 -19.61 12.63
CA SER A 54 -13.06 -18.66 12.86
C SER A 54 -13.52 -18.02 11.54
N ALA A 55 -12.59 -17.59 10.69
CA ALA A 55 -12.90 -17.06 9.37
C ALA A 55 -13.62 -18.10 8.49
N LYS A 56 -13.16 -19.36 8.51
CA LYS A 56 -13.74 -20.47 7.75
C LYS A 56 -15.17 -20.80 8.20
N GLU A 57 -15.45 -20.74 9.48
CA GLU A 57 -16.80 -20.92 10.00
C GLU A 57 -17.72 -19.75 9.61
N ALA A 58 -17.26 -18.51 9.78
CA ALA A 58 -17.99 -17.32 9.40
C ALA A 58 -18.28 -17.26 7.90
N PHE A 59 -17.39 -17.76 7.05
CA PHE A 59 -17.55 -17.79 5.60
C PHE A 59 -18.81 -18.55 5.17
N LYS A 60 -19.22 -19.61 5.88
CA LYS A 60 -20.42 -20.42 5.55
C LYS A 60 -21.70 -19.59 5.51
N THR A 61 -21.78 -18.55 6.31
CA THR A 61 -22.93 -17.62 6.37
C THR A 61 -22.65 -16.34 5.62
N TRP A 62 -21.45 -15.75 5.77
CA TRP A 62 -21.08 -14.46 5.18
C TRP A 62 -21.17 -14.50 3.64
N ARG A 63 -20.69 -15.56 2.99
CA ARG A 63 -20.79 -15.74 1.53
C ARG A 63 -22.22 -15.71 0.99
N LYS A 64 -23.23 -15.97 1.84
CA LYS A 64 -24.66 -15.97 1.50
C LYS A 64 -25.34 -14.66 1.87
N THR A 65 -24.65 -13.75 2.55
CA THR A 65 -25.18 -12.43 2.89
C THR A 65 -25.48 -11.67 1.61
N ILE A 66 -26.69 -11.14 1.51
CA ILE A 66 -27.11 -10.42 0.31
C ILE A 66 -26.25 -9.18 0.08
N VAL A 67 -26.03 -8.86 -1.17
CA VAL A 67 -25.17 -7.74 -1.60
C VAL A 67 -25.53 -6.41 -0.90
N LYS A 68 -26.84 -6.13 -0.78
CA LYS A 68 -27.33 -4.92 -0.12
C LYS A 68 -26.90 -4.80 1.35
N GLU A 69 -26.85 -5.90 2.08
CA GLU A 69 -26.43 -5.91 3.48
C GLU A 69 -24.91 -5.74 3.61
N ARG A 70 -24.12 -6.38 2.73
CA ARG A 70 -22.67 -6.16 2.69
C ARG A 70 -22.34 -4.70 2.37
N ALA A 71 -23.04 -4.11 1.39
CA ALA A 71 -22.88 -2.70 1.04
C ALA A 71 -23.23 -1.77 2.21
N LYS A 72 -24.29 -2.09 2.98
CA LYS A 72 -24.64 -1.34 4.19
C LYS A 72 -23.54 -1.38 5.23
N ILE A 73 -23.00 -2.56 5.54
CA ILE A 73 -21.90 -2.73 6.50
C ILE A 73 -20.66 -1.93 6.07
N LEU A 74 -20.29 -1.96 4.79
CA LEU A 74 -19.17 -1.18 4.28
C LEU A 74 -19.38 0.33 4.44
N ASN A 75 -20.58 0.84 4.20
CA ASN A 75 -20.92 2.24 4.41
C ASN A 75 -20.89 2.61 5.91
N GLU A 76 -21.39 1.77 6.80
CA GLU A 76 -21.32 1.96 8.26
C GLU A 76 -19.86 2.02 8.75
N ILE A 77 -18.98 1.17 8.22
CA ILE A 77 -17.53 1.24 8.51
C ILE A 77 -16.96 2.60 8.06
N ALA A 78 -17.31 3.05 6.86
CA ALA A 78 -16.84 4.33 6.33
C ALA A 78 -17.33 5.51 7.18
N ASP A 79 -18.58 5.49 7.62
CA ASP A 79 -19.16 6.53 8.48
C ASP A 79 -18.44 6.57 9.85
N ILE A 80 -18.18 5.41 10.45
CA ILE A 80 -17.42 5.32 11.71
C ILE A 80 -16.00 5.87 11.54
N ILE A 81 -15.34 5.59 10.41
CA ILE A 81 -14.00 6.14 10.12
C ILE A 81 -14.05 7.67 10.04
N ASP A 82 -15.02 8.25 9.34
CA ASP A 82 -15.17 9.69 9.21
C ASP A 82 -15.50 10.36 10.55
N GLU A 83 -16.40 9.78 11.34
CA GLU A 83 -16.76 10.26 12.69
C GLU A 83 -15.57 10.25 13.65
N ASN A 84 -14.62 9.33 13.48
CA ASN A 84 -13.44 9.17 14.33
C ASN A 84 -12.14 9.60 13.64
N LYS A 85 -12.23 10.39 12.57
CA LYS A 85 -11.10 10.81 11.74
C LYS A 85 -9.93 11.38 12.54
N ASP A 86 -10.19 12.25 13.48
CA ASP A 86 -9.14 12.92 14.26
C ASP A 86 -8.41 11.97 15.21
N LEU A 87 -9.14 11.04 15.81
CA LEU A 87 -8.57 9.99 16.65
C LEU A 87 -7.67 9.07 15.81
N LEU A 88 -8.20 8.53 14.73
CA LEU A 88 -7.51 7.58 13.87
C LEU A 88 -6.26 8.21 13.22
N ALA A 89 -6.37 9.45 12.73
CA ALA A 89 -5.24 10.18 12.17
C ALA A 89 -4.14 10.45 13.20
N THR A 90 -4.51 10.77 14.44
CA THR A 90 -3.56 11.00 15.52
C THR A 90 -2.81 9.72 15.88
N VAL A 91 -3.53 8.60 16.03
CA VAL A 91 -2.93 7.29 16.32
C VAL A 91 -2.01 6.84 15.17
N GLU A 92 -2.46 6.98 13.92
CA GLU A 92 -1.66 6.66 12.74
C GLU A 92 -0.35 7.47 12.70
N THR A 93 -0.44 8.79 12.98
CA THR A 93 0.74 9.68 13.05
C THR A 93 1.70 9.28 14.17
N MET A 94 1.19 8.95 15.35
CA MET A 94 2.02 8.54 16.49
C MET A 94 2.78 7.24 16.22
N ASP A 95 2.12 6.27 15.61
CA ASP A 95 2.66 4.92 15.37
C ASP A 95 3.58 4.85 14.14
N ASN A 96 3.31 5.67 13.11
CA ASN A 96 4.06 5.69 11.85
C ASN A 96 5.17 6.76 11.79
N GLY A 97 4.96 7.91 12.42
CA GLY A 97 5.87 9.07 12.35
C GLY A 97 5.61 10.02 11.19
N LYS A 98 4.64 9.78 10.32
CA LYS A 98 4.24 10.71 9.24
C LYS A 98 3.50 11.94 9.79
N PRO A 99 3.55 13.09 9.09
CA PRO A 99 2.89 14.30 9.56
C PRO A 99 1.38 14.14 9.70
N ILE A 100 0.81 14.70 10.76
CA ILE A 100 -0.64 14.70 11.03
C ILE A 100 -1.46 15.29 9.88
N ARG A 101 -0.89 16.22 9.12
CA ARG A 101 -1.52 16.80 7.93
C ARG A 101 -1.77 15.74 6.84
N GLU A 102 -0.87 14.75 6.69
CA GLU A 102 -1.03 13.67 5.70
C GLU A 102 -2.08 12.67 6.15
N THR A 103 -2.06 12.26 7.41
CA THR A 103 -3.04 11.30 7.94
C THR A 103 -4.45 11.88 7.96
N LYS A 104 -4.61 13.16 8.36
CA LYS A 104 -5.92 13.84 8.40
C LYS A 104 -6.49 14.19 7.04
N LEU A 105 -5.65 14.56 6.07
CA LEU A 105 -6.12 15.05 4.76
C LEU A 105 -6.18 13.95 3.72
N LEU A 106 -5.41 12.88 3.88
CA LEU A 106 -5.25 11.83 2.86
C LEU A 106 -5.57 10.43 3.40
N ASP A 107 -4.76 9.87 4.32
CA ASP A 107 -4.81 8.46 4.66
C ASP A 107 -6.18 8.01 5.20
N ILE A 108 -6.69 8.70 6.22
CA ILE A 108 -7.94 8.30 6.86
C ILE A 108 -9.17 8.61 5.98
N PRO A 109 -9.31 9.81 5.36
CA PRO A 109 -10.43 10.07 4.46
C PRO A 109 -10.43 9.15 3.24
N LEU A 110 -9.26 8.87 2.66
CA LEU A 110 -9.18 7.99 1.50
C LEU A 110 -9.55 6.55 1.86
N ALA A 111 -9.23 6.08 3.07
CA ALA A 111 -9.68 4.79 3.56
C ALA A 111 -11.21 4.70 3.64
N ALA A 112 -11.89 5.72 4.18
CA ALA A 112 -13.35 5.77 4.22
C ALA A 112 -13.96 5.76 2.80
N THR A 113 -13.39 6.52 1.86
CA THR A 113 -13.88 6.53 0.46
C THR A 113 -13.70 5.16 -0.22
N HIS A 114 -12.66 4.38 0.10
CA HIS A 114 -12.51 3.02 -0.43
C HIS A 114 -13.64 2.10 0.02
N PHE A 115 -14.03 2.13 1.29
CA PHE A 115 -15.18 1.35 1.76
C PHE A 115 -16.48 1.74 1.03
N ARG A 116 -16.76 3.04 0.88
CA ARG A 116 -17.94 3.53 0.13
C ARG A 116 -17.89 3.14 -1.35
N TYR A 117 -16.71 3.25 -1.96
CA TYR A 117 -16.53 2.87 -3.35
C TYR A 117 -16.89 1.39 -3.59
N PHE A 118 -16.36 0.48 -2.76
CA PHE A 118 -16.67 -0.94 -2.92
C PHE A 118 -18.10 -1.30 -2.52
N ALA A 119 -18.72 -0.58 -1.58
CA ALA A 119 -20.14 -0.69 -1.31
C ALA A 119 -20.99 -0.36 -2.55
N ALA A 120 -20.61 0.68 -3.31
CA ALA A 120 -21.27 1.02 -4.57
C ALA A 120 -20.96 0.01 -5.69
N CYS A 121 -19.70 -0.43 -5.83
CA CYS A 121 -19.28 -1.36 -6.87
C CYS A 121 -20.07 -2.68 -6.82
N ILE A 122 -20.25 -3.28 -5.64
CA ILE A 122 -20.94 -4.55 -5.52
C ILE A 122 -22.43 -4.48 -5.80
N LEU A 123 -23.05 -3.30 -5.62
CA LEU A 123 -24.45 -3.08 -5.99
C LEU A 123 -24.65 -3.04 -7.52
N ALA A 124 -23.59 -2.73 -8.26
CA ALA A 124 -23.57 -2.65 -9.72
C ALA A 124 -22.80 -3.81 -10.37
N ASP A 125 -22.32 -4.80 -9.58
CA ASP A 125 -21.62 -5.96 -10.13
C ASP A 125 -22.61 -7.00 -10.61
N GLU A 126 -22.54 -7.34 -11.90
CA GLU A 126 -23.49 -8.19 -12.59
C GLU A 126 -22.85 -9.52 -12.99
N GLY A 127 -23.64 -10.58 -13.00
CA GLY A 127 -23.32 -11.82 -13.68
C GLY A 127 -23.63 -11.73 -15.18
N GLN A 128 -23.33 -12.81 -15.92
CA GLN A 128 -23.62 -12.89 -17.34
C GLN A 128 -24.50 -14.10 -17.63
N ALA A 129 -25.44 -13.93 -18.57
CA ALA A 129 -26.20 -15.03 -19.14
C ALA A 129 -26.13 -14.93 -20.66
N THR A 130 -25.81 -16.03 -21.33
CA THR A 130 -25.65 -16.08 -22.80
C THR A 130 -26.35 -17.34 -23.34
N ILE A 131 -27.23 -17.17 -24.29
CA ILE A 131 -27.75 -18.29 -25.10
C ILE A 131 -26.67 -18.65 -26.11
N LEU A 132 -26.06 -19.83 -25.97
CA LEU A 132 -24.98 -20.28 -26.83
C LEU A 132 -25.51 -20.72 -28.21
N ASP A 133 -26.64 -21.39 -28.20
CA ASP A 133 -27.44 -21.79 -29.36
C ASP A 133 -28.90 -22.04 -28.89
N GLU A 134 -29.73 -22.57 -29.74
CA GLU A 134 -31.12 -22.88 -29.36
C GLU A 134 -31.25 -23.90 -28.22
N LYS A 135 -30.17 -24.61 -27.92
CA LYS A 135 -30.07 -25.75 -27.00
C LYS A 135 -29.55 -25.40 -25.62
N PHE A 136 -28.55 -24.49 -25.54
CA PHE A 136 -27.81 -24.27 -24.32
C PHE A 136 -27.87 -22.84 -23.83
N LEU A 137 -28.18 -22.68 -22.53
CA LEU A 137 -28.02 -21.42 -21.78
C LEU A 137 -26.82 -21.53 -20.84
N SER A 138 -25.87 -20.62 -20.98
CA SER A 138 -24.71 -20.45 -20.10
C SER A 138 -24.93 -19.28 -19.14
N ILE A 139 -24.83 -19.55 -17.83
CA ILE A 139 -24.85 -18.54 -16.78
C ILE A 139 -23.48 -18.49 -16.12
N ILE A 140 -22.89 -17.29 -16.00
CA ILE A 140 -21.62 -17.07 -15.30
C ILE A 140 -21.92 -16.33 -14.00
N LEU A 141 -21.59 -16.97 -12.88
CA LEU A 141 -21.70 -16.41 -11.55
C LEU A 141 -20.30 -16.07 -11.02
N LYS A 142 -20.19 -14.99 -10.24
CA LYS A 142 -19.02 -14.66 -9.43
C LYS A 142 -19.29 -15.10 -7.99
N GLU A 143 -18.44 -15.95 -7.47
CA GLU A 143 -18.52 -16.43 -6.07
C GLU A 143 -17.28 -15.95 -5.31
N PRO A 144 -17.38 -15.61 -4.00
CA PRO A 144 -16.21 -15.26 -3.19
C PRO A 144 -15.18 -16.39 -3.16
N VAL A 145 -13.90 -16.05 -3.09
CA VAL A 145 -12.83 -17.06 -3.07
C VAL A 145 -12.78 -17.86 -1.77
N GLY A 146 -13.06 -17.23 -0.61
CA GLY A 146 -13.04 -17.93 0.68
C GLY A 146 -12.40 -17.16 1.82
N VAL A 147 -11.46 -17.80 2.51
CA VAL A 147 -10.68 -17.20 3.61
C VAL A 147 -9.43 -16.55 3.06
N VAL A 148 -9.29 -15.25 3.26
CA VAL A 148 -8.17 -14.46 2.75
C VAL A 148 -7.19 -14.10 3.86
N GLY A 149 -5.94 -14.54 3.74
CA GLY A 149 -4.82 -14.05 4.56
C GLY A 149 -4.31 -12.72 3.99
N GLN A 150 -4.39 -11.65 4.76
CA GLN A 150 -3.95 -10.31 4.36
C GLN A 150 -2.79 -9.86 5.23
N ILE A 151 -1.65 -9.52 4.61
CA ILE A 151 -0.45 -9.01 5.30
C ILE A 151 -0.13 -7.65 4.72
N ILE A 152 -0.08 -6.63 5.56
CA ILE A 152 0.08 -5.23 5.17
C ILE A 152 1.35 -4.60 5.73
N PRO A 153 1.92 -3.60 5.03
CA PRO A 153 3.16 -2.94 5.40
C PRO A 153 2.94 -1.86 6.49
N TRP A 154 4.05 -1.26 6.88
CA TRP A 154 4.09 -0.23 7.92
C TRP A 154 3.96 1.22 7.39
N ASN A 155 4.13 1.46 6.09
CA ASN A 155 4.20 2.83 5.56
C ASN A 155 2.83 3.51 5.39
N PHE A 156 1.77 2.76 5.12
CA PHE A 156 0.38 3.22 5.05
C PHE A 156 -0.54 2.19 5.73
N PRO A 157 -0.40 1.94 7.04
CA PRO A 157 -1.08 0.83 7.69
C PRO A 157 -2.60 0.90 7.54
N PHE A 158 -3.21 2.03 7.85
CA PHE A 158 -4.66 2.20 7.79
C PHE A 158 -5.20 2.13 6.36
N LEU A 159 -4.56 2.83 5.43
CA LEU A 159 -4.99 2.85 4.03
C LEU A 159 -4.83 1.48 3.36
N MET A 160 -3.72 0.77 3.60
CA MET A 160 -3.49 -0.57 3.05
C MET A 160 -4.45 -1.61 3.63
N ALA A 161 -4.88 -1.45 4.86
CA ALA A 161 -5.96 -2.27 5.41
C ALA A 161 -7.28 -2.03 4.67
N ALA A 162 -7.65 -0.77 4.43
CA ALA A 162 -8.87 -0.44 3.68
C ALA A 162 -8.82 -0.98 2.25
N TRP A 163 -7.67 -0.88 1.55
CA TRP A 163 -7.49 -1.42 0.20
C TRP A 163 -7.76 -2.91 0.10
N LYS A 164 -7.48 -3.67 1.17
CA LYS A 164 -7.64 -5.12 1.19
C LYS A 164 -8.93 -5.58 1.84
N LEU A 165 -9.35 -4.93 2.95
CA LEU A 165 -10.60 -5.29 3.64
C LEU A 165 -11.83 -4.95 2.79
N ALA A 166 -11.89 -3.74 2.23
CA ALA A 166 -13.10 -3.28 1.56
C ALA A 166 -13.49 -4.18 0.37
N PRO A 167 -12.59 -4.52 -0.60
CA PRO A 167 -12.97 -5.41 -1.70
C PRO A 167 -13.23 -6.86 -1.24
N ALA A 168 -12.49 -7.40 -0.26
CA ALA A 168 -12.70 -8.74 0.25
C ALA A 168 -14.08 -8.88 0.89
N LEU A 169 -14.45 -7.95 1.77
CA LEU A 169 -15.76 -7.94 2.40
C LEU A 169 -16.88 -7.69 1.39
N ALA A 170 -16.65 -6.82 0.42
CA ALA A 170 -17.57 -6.57 -0.69
C ALA A 170 -17.84 -7.85 -1.48
N ALA A 171 -16.82 -8.61 -1.85
CA ALA A 171 -16.94 -9.87 -2.57
C ALA A 171 -17.66 -10.95 -1.75
N GLY A 172 -17.60 -10.90 -0.42
CA GLY A 172 -18.17 -11.90 0.48
C GLY A 172 -17.15 -12.88 1.05
N ASP A 173 -15.87 -12.52 0.99
CA ASP A 173 -14.77 -13.24 1.64
C ASP A 173 -14.69 -12.94 3.13
N THR A 174 -14.04 -13.83 3.87
CA THR A 174 -13.65 -13.60 5.27
C THR A 174 -12.15 -13.41 5.37
N VAL A 175 -11.70 -12.67 6.38
CA VAL A 175 -10.34 -12.16 6.41
C VAL A 175 -9.63 -12.48 7.73
N VAL A 176 -8.37 -12.88 7.61
CA VAL A 176 -7.38 -12.81 8.68
C VAL A 176 -6.35 -11.75 8.30
N LEU A 177 -6.42 -10.59 8.96
CA LEU A 177 -5.55 -9.43 8.69
C LEU A 177 -4.40 -9.40 9.68
N LYS A 178 -3.17 -9.26 9.17
CA LYS A 178 -1.95 -9.06 9.95
C LYS A 178 -1.24 -7.76 9.54
N PRO A 179 -1.33 -6.69 10.34
CA PRO A 179 -0.54 -5.49 10.14
C PRO A 179 0.94 -5.69 10.44
N SER A 180 1.78 -4.77 9.98
CA SER A 180 3.18 -4.71 10.41
C SER A 180 3.28 -4.52 11.93
N SER A 181 4.26 -5.19 12.56
CA SER A 181 4.54 -5.00 13.99
C SER A 181 5.06 -3.60 14.35
N SER A 182 5.42 -2.79 13.37
CA SER A 182 5.88 -1.41 13.58
C SER A 182 4.73 -0.40 13.57
N THR A 183 3.53 -0.78 13.07
CA THR A 183 2.39 0.13 12.90
C THR A 183 1.09 -0.65 13.00
N THR A 184 0.74 -1.06 14.20
CA THR A 184 -0.43 -1.91 14.47
C THR A 184 -1.59 -1.13 15.10
N LEU A 185 -1.28 0.00 15.77
CA LEU A 185 -2.20 0.63 16.71
C LEU A 185 -3.44 1.23 16.06
N SER A 186 -3.33 1.87 14.91
CA SER A 186 -4.48 2.47 14.23
C SER A 186 -5.52 1.43 13.83
N LEU A 187 -5.08 0.21 13.48
CA LEU A 187 -5.99 -0.90 13.14
C LEU A 187 -6.62 -1.55 14.38
N LEU A 188 -5.90 -1.62 15.49
CA LEU A 188 -6.49 -2.06 16.75
C LEU A 188 -7.59 -1.10 17.22
N VAL A 189 -7.35 0.22 17.08
CA VAL A 189 -8.37 1.24 17.38
C VAL A 189 -9.55 1.13 16.38
N LEU A 190 -9.29 0.94 15.09
CA LEU A 190 -10.36 0.72 14.11
C LEU A 190 -11.23 -0.48 14.50
N MET A 191 -10.62 -1.61 14.85
CA MET A 191 -11.38 -2.81 15.25
C MET A 191 -12.22 -2.57 16.50
N GLU A 192 -11.75 -1.77 17.48
CA GLU A 192 -12.56 -1.39 18.64
C GLU A 192 -13.79 -0.58 18.24
N LEU A 193 -13.69 0.26 17.22
CA LEU A 193 -14.80 1.09 16.73
C LEU A 193 -15.83 0.27 15.93
N ILE A 194 -15.38 -0.66 15.08
CA ILE A 194 -16.23 -1.38 14.15
C ILE A 194 -16.67 -2.80 14.63
N GLN A 195 -16.22 -3.25 15.80
CA GLN A 195 -16.45 -4.61 16.27
C GLN A 195 -17.94 -5.03 16.35
N ASN A 196 -18.84 -4.08 16.52
CA ASN A 196 -20.28 -4.33 16.59
C ASN A 196 -20.99 -4.27 15.24
N VAL A 197 -20.29 -3.80 14.20
CA VAL A 197 -20.82 -3.69 12.82
C VAL A 197 -20.50 -4.96 12.02
N ILE A 198 -19.33 -5.52 12.27
CA ILE A 198 -18.85 -6.71 11.53
C ILE A 198 -19.33 -7.99 12.24
N PRO A 199 -19.96 -8.94 11.53
CA PRO A 199 -20.31 -10.23 12.11
C PRO A 199 -19.09 -10.98 12.63
N LYS A 200 -19.25 -11.73 13.72
CA LYS A 200 -18.17 -12.50 14.36
C LYS A 200 -17.46 -13.40 13.33
N GLY A 201 -16.13 -13.39 13.38
CA GLY A 201 -15.27 -14.20 12.52
C GLY A 201 -15.11 -13.70 11.08
N VAL A 202 -15.90 -12.72 10.61
CA VAL A 202 -15.76 -12.19 9.24
C VAL A 202 -14.43 -11.44 9.07
N VAL A 203 -14.01 -10.67 10.05
CA VAL A 203 -12.68 -10.07 10.13
C VAL A 203 -12.01 -10.52 11.42
N ASN A 204 -10.80 -11.04 11.31
CA ASN A 204 -9.94 -11.40 12.42
C ASN A 204 -8.64 -10.60 12.30
N LEU A 205 -8.29 -9.85 13.32
CA LEU A 205 -7.06 -9.08 13.39
C LEU A 205 -6.07 -9.78 14.32
N ILE A 206 -5.03 -10.36 13.73
CA ILE A 206 -3.89 -10.92 14.47
C ILE A 206 -2.73 -9.93 14.45
N THR A 207 -2.00 -9.86 15.53
CA THR A 207 -0.83 -8.99 15.68
C THR A 207 0.45 -9.82 15.80
N GLY A 208 1.62 -9.18 15.65
CA GLY A 208 2.89 -9.86 15.84
C GLY A 208 3.90 -9.60 14.73
N LYS A 209 5.08 -10.22 14.89
CA LYS A 209 6.20 -10.06 13.96
C LYS A 209 5.94 -10.75 12.62
N GLY A 210 6.60 -10.26 11.56
CA GLY A 210 6.58 -10.92 10.24
C GLY A 210 7.17 -12.34 10.31
N SER A 211 8.23 -12.53 11.10
CA SER A 211 8.94 -13.82 11.27
C SER A 211 8.22 -14.85 12.16
N THR A 212 7.11 -14.49 12.79
CA THR A 212 6.28 -15.38 13.62
C THR A 212 4.86 -15.40 13.06
N ALA A 213 3.99 -14.51 13.50
CA ALA A 213 2.59 -14.41 13.05
C ALA A 213 2.45 -14.31 11.51
N GLY A 214 3.39 -13.62 10.82
CA GLY A 214 3.40 -13.55 9.36
C GLY A 214 3.72 -14.88 8.68
N GLU A 215 4.72 -15.60 9.20
CA GLU A 215 5.09 -16.92 8.70
C GLU A 215 3.97 -17.95 8.94
N PHE A 216 3.38 -17.96 10.13
CA PHE A 216 2.26 -18.87 10.44
C PHE A 216 1.06 -18.59 9.52
N LEU A 217 0.70 -17.33 9.31
CA LEU A 217 -0.42 -16.98 8.42
C LEU A 217 -0.09 -17.35 6.96
N LYS A 218 1.08 -16.97 6.46
CA LYS A 218 1.50 -17.25 5.09
C LYS A 218 1.42 -18.74 4.76
N ASN A 219 1.84 -19.59 5.69
CA ASN A 219 1.94 -21.03 5.49
C ASN A 219 0.69 -21.81 5.89
N HIS A 220 -0.34 -21.15 6.46
CA HIS A 220 -1.54 -21.84 6.93
C HIS A 220 -2.25 -22.58 5.77
N PRO A 221 -2.55 -23.89 5.92
CA PRO A 221 -3.08 -24.72 4.83
C PRO A 221 -4.51 -24.34 4.40
N ASP A 222 -5.32 -23.82 5.32
CA ASP A 222 -6.74 -23.54 5.12
C ASP A 222 -7.04 -22.12 4.60
N LEU A 223 -6.06 -21.44 4.00
CA LEU A 223 -6.29 -20.19 3.29
C LEU A 223 -6.65 -20.45 1.83
N ASP A 224 -7.60 -19.69 1.31
CA ASP A 224 -8.02 -19.73 -0.08
C ASP A 224 -7.36 -18.66 -0.96
N LYS A 225 -6.76 -17.63 -0.34
CA LYS A 225 -6.02 -16.55 -1.00
C LYS A 225 -5.02 -15.90 -0.07
N LEU A 226 -3.94 -15.39 -0.65
CA LEU A 226 -3.01 -14.45 0.01
C LEU A 226 -3.05 -13.08 -0.67
N ALA A 227 -3.12 -12.01 0.13
CA ALA A 227 -2.98 -10.64 -0.33
C ALA A 227 -1.86 -9.96 0.48
N PHE A 228 -0.84 -9.50 -0.22
CA PHE A 228 0.38 -8.98 0.40
C PHE A 228 0.77 -7.63 -0.18
N THR A 229 1.17 -6.71 0.68
CA THR A 229 1.90 -5.49 0.29
C THR A 229 3.16 -5.38 1.15
N GLY A 230 4.32 -5.20 0.51
CA GLY A 230 5.60 -5.08 1.21
C GLY A 230 6.81 -5.20 0.30
N SER A 231 7.95 -5.67 0.84
CA SER A 231 9.19 -5.78 0.06
C SER A 231 9.11 -6.90 -1.00
N THR A 232 9.83 -6.72 -2.11
CA THR A 232 9.91 -7.69 -3.21
C THR A 232 10.44 -9.05 -2.75
N ALA A 233 11.39 -9.08 -1.80
CA ALA A 233 11.91 -10.33 -1.25
C ALA A 233 10.82 -11.14 -0.53
N VAL A 234 10.08 -10.50 0.39
CA VAL A 234 8.98 -11.16 1.11
C VAL A 234 7.82 -11.50 0.15
N GLY A 235 7.53 -10.65 -0.83
CA GLY A 235 6.51 -10.93 -1.84
C GLY A 235 6.79 -12.20 -2.65
N ARG A 236 8.07 -12.46 -2.95
CA ARG A 236 8.48 -13.73 -3.58
C ARG A 236 8.17 -14.93 -2.69
N ASP A 237 8.45 -14.85 -1.38
CA ASP A 237 8.16 -15.91 -0.44
C ASP A 237 6.66 -16.16 -0.29
N ILE A 238 5.85 -15.10 -0.31
CA ILE A 238 4.38 -15.20 -0.35
C ILE A 238 3.89 -15.91 -1.62
N ALA A 239 4.48 -15.55 -2.79
CA ALA A 239 4.13 -16.19 -4.06
C ALA A 239 4.46 -17.69 -4.05
N LEU A 240 5.61 -18.08 -3.50
CA LEU A 240 5.99 -19.49 -3.36
C LEU A 240 5.02 -20.24 -2.45
N ALA A 241 4.68 -19.68 -1.28
CA ALA A 241 3.73 -20.29 -0.35
C ALA A 241 2.31 -20.43 -0.95
N ALA A 242 1.88 -19.47 -1.77
CA ALA A 242 0.62 -19.56 -2.50
C ALA A 242 0.67 -20.65 -3.59
N ALA A 243 1.78 -20.72 -4.34
CA ALA A 243 1.97 -21.73 -5.38
C ALA A 243 1.96 -23.16 -4.82
N GLU A 244 2.61 -23.40 -3.67
CA GLU A 244 2.59 -24.70 -3.00
C GLU A 244 1.19 -25.16 -2.62
N LYS A 245 0.30 -24.22 -2.29
CA LYS A 245 -1.11 -24.47 -1.93
C LYS A 245 -2.07 -24.39 -3.12
N LEU A 246 -1.58 -24.01 -4.32
CA LEU A 246 -2.39 -23.75 -5.52
C LEU A 246 -3.50 -22.70 -5.30
N ILE A 247 -3.22 -21.68 -4.46
CA ILE A 247 -4.16 -20.57 -4.19
C ILE A 247 -3.68 -19.27 -4.88
N PRO A 248 -4.61 -18.38 -5.24
CA PRO A 248 -4.24 -17.08 -5.83
C PRO A 248 -3.51 -16.17 -4.83
N ALA A 249 -2.56 -15.37 -5.33
CA ALA A 249 -1.93 -14.30 -4.57
C ALA A 249 -2.01 -12.97 -5.33
N THR A 250 -2.33 -11.88 -4.61
CA THR A 250 -2.11 -10.50 -5.10
C THR A 250 -0.97 -9.90 -4.33
N LEU A 251 -0.02 -9.29 -5.06
CA LEU A 251 1.23 -8.77 -4.51
C LEU A 251 1.44 -7.35 -4.97
N GLU A 252 1.61 -6.42 -4.03
CA GLU A 252 2.06 -5.05 -4.26
C GLU A 252 3.42 -4.87 -3.60
N LEU A 253 4.44 -4.60 -4.42
CA LEU A 253 5.83 -4.69 -4.01
C LEU A 253 6.57 -3.37 -4.22
N GLY A 254 7.90 -3.41 -4.18
CA GLY A 254 8.75 -2.24 -4.30
C GLY A 254 8.74 -1.58 -5.67
N GLY A 255 9.32 -0.40 -5.74
CA GLY A 255 9.44 0.38 -6.96
C GLY A 255 10.68 1.27 -7.00
N LYS A 256 11.01 1.73 -8.20
CA LYS A 256 12.05 2.74 -8.47
C LYS A 256 11.55 3.68 -9.56
N SER A 257 10.48 4.39 -9.25
CA SER A 257 9.68 5.12 -10.25
C SER A 257 10.44 6.27 -10.88
N ALA A 258 10.21 6.46 -12.19
CA ALA A 258 10.74 7.57 -12.97
C ALA A 258 9.81 8.78 -12.88
N ASN A 259 10.34 9.94 -12.54
CA ASN A 259 9.67 11.24 -12.57
C ASN A 259 10.33 12.11 -13.63
N ILE A 260 9.67 12.29 -14.77
CA ILE A 260 10.28 12.84 -16.00
C ILE A 260 9.81 14.27 -16.20
N ILE A 261 10.77 15.20 -16.26
CA ILE A 261 10.55 16.63 -16.43
C ILE A 261 11.07 17.05 -17.80
N LEU A 262 10.16 17.43 -18.68
CA LEU A 262 10.49 17.88 -20.05
C LEU A 262 10.74 19.39 -20.06
N ASP A 263 11.43 19.88 -21.10
CA ASP A 263 11.86 21.28 -21.25
C ASP A 263 10.70 22.29 -21.33
N ASP A 264 9.53 21.84 -21.77
CA ASP A 264 8.31 22.64 -21.84
C ASP A 264 7.39 22.52 -20.61
N ALA A 265 7.83 21.82 -19.55
CA ALA A 265 7.03 21.63 -18.33
C ALA A 265 6.71 22.98 -17.64
N ASP A 266 5.57 23.02 -16.95
CA ASP A 266 5.34 24.06 -15.97
C ASP A 266 6.30 23.85 -14.80
N MET A 267 7.24 24.78 -14.63
CA MET A 267 8.35 24.66 -13.68
C MET A 267 7.85 24.48 -12.23
N GLU A 268 6.86 25.26 -11.79
CA GLU A 268 6.37 25.17 -10.41
C GLU A 268 5.63 23.87 -10.15
N LYS A 269 4.80 23.41 -11.10
CA LYS A 269 4.15 22.09 -11.02
C LYS A 269 5.15 20.94 -11.01
N ALA A 270 6.20 21.04 -11.84
CA ALA A 270 7.24 20.02 -11.91
C ALA A 270 8.06 19.95 -10.60
N LEU A 271 8.37 21.10 -10.01
CA LEU A 271 9.06 21.18 -8.70
C LEU A 271 8.18 20.62 -7.57
N GLU A 272 6.87 20.98 -7.54
CA GLU A 272 5.92 20.41 -6.59
C GLU A 272 5.78 18.90 -6.77
N GLY A 273 5.66 18.42 -8.01
CA GLY A 273 5.59 17.01 -8.34
C GLY A 273 6.85 16.24 -7.96
N ALA A 274 8.03 16.85 -8.07
CA ALA A 274 9.29 16.26 -7.61
C ALA A 274 9.33 16.16 -6.07
N GLN A 275 8.90 17.21 -5.34
CA GLN A 275 8.80 17.17 -3.88
C GLN A 275 7.77 16.13 -3.42
N LEU A 276 6.55 16.19 -3.94
CA LEU A 276 5.47 15.27 -3.59
C LEU A 276 5.86 13.82 -3.94
N GLY A 277 6.58 13.62 -5.04
CA GLY A 277 7.03 12.30 -5.49
C GLY A 277 7.99 11.61 -4.54
N ILE A 278 8.80 12.35 -3.78
CA ILE A 278 9.85 11.75 -2.93
C ILE A 278 9.78 12.14 -1.45
N LEU A 279 9.10 13.23 -1.09
CA LEU A 279 9.04 13.67 0.31
C LEU A 279 7.74 13.28 1.02
N PHE A 280 6.67 12.98 0.28
CA PHE A 280 5.45 12.43 0.84
C PHE A 280 5.75 11.17 1.66
N ASN A 281 5.15 11.07 2.84
CA ASN A 281 5.46 10.01 3.81
C ASN A 281 6.97 9.77 4.02
N GLN A 282 7.78 10.85 4.03
CA GLN A 282 9.25 10.83 4.21
C GLN A 282 9.97 9.93 3.17
N GLY A 283 9.41 9.81 1.97
CA GLY A 283 9.93 8.93 0.91
C GLY A 283 9.67 7.44 1.11
N GLN A 284 8.91 7.07 2.13
CA GLN A 284 8.54 5.70 2.45
C GLN A 284 7.30 5.26 1.63
N VAL A 285 7.40 5.41 0.32
CA VAL A 285 6.33 5.18 -0.65
C VAL A 285 6.82 4.24 -1.74
N CYS A 286 6.10 3.17 -1.97
CA CYS A 286 6.48 2.15 -2.98
C CYS A 286 6.58 2.73 -4.41
N CYS A 287 5.74 3.70 -4.75
CA CYS A 287 5.77 4.39 -6.04
C CYS A 287 6.52 5.74 -6.00
N ALA A 288 7.37 5.99 -4.99
CA ALA A 288 8.13 7.24 -4.88
C ALA A 288 8.93 7.55 -6.15
N GLY A 289 8.83 8.80 -6.63
CA GLY A 289 9.55 9.31 -7.79
C GLY A 289 11.03 9.55 -7.53
N SER A 290 11.72 8.51 -7.10
CA SER A 290 13.10 8.55 -6.62
C SER A 290 14.15 8.69 -7.71
N ARG A 291 13.79 8.45 -8.99
CA ARG A 291 14.60 8.80 -10.17
C ARG A 291 13.97 9.99 -10.87
N ILE A 292 14.53 11.17 -10.68
CA ILE A 292 14.08 12.40 -11.35
C ILE A 292 14.91 12.57 -12.62
N PHE A 293 14.28 12.43 -13.78
CA PHE A 293 14.89 12.68 -15.09
C PHE A 293 14.54 14.08 -15.53
N VAL A 294 15.54 14.91 -15.82
CA VAL A 294 15.35 16.31 -16.24
C VAL A 294 15.97 16.53 -17.60
N GLN A 295 15.21 17.10 -18.53
CA GLN A 295 15.69 17.41 -19.86
C GLN A 295 16.78 18.48 -19.83
N GLU A 296 17.82 18.32 -20.66
CA GLU A 296 19.06 19.10 -20.63
C GLU A 296 18.82 20.63 -20.62
N GLY A 297 17.85 21.10 -21.42
CA GLY A 297 17.59 22.54 -21.58
C GLY A 297 17.14 23.27 -20.30
N ILE A 298 16.57 22.59 -19.34
CA ILE A 298 16.08 23.17 -18.07
C ILE A 298 16.80 22.60 -16.84
N TYR A 299 17.78 21.72 -17.04
CA TYR A 299 18.38 20.92 -15.98
C TYR A 299 18.98 21.77 -14.84
N ASP A 300 19.81 22.74 -15.19
CA ASP A 300 20.53 23.54 -14.18
C ASP A 300 19.58 24.44 -13.39
N GLU A 301 18.62 25.09 -14.07
CA GLU A 301 17.57 25.90 -13.41
C GLU A 301 16.69 25.06 -12.50
N PHE A 302 16.28 23.88 -12.98
CA PHE A 302 15.41 22.96 -12.20
C PHE A 302 16.12 22.50 -10.91
N ILE A 303 17.39 22.08 -11.01
CA ILE A 303 18.19 21.65 -9.84
C ILE A 303 18.36 22.78 -8.84
N GLU A 304 18.75 23.98 -9.28
CA GLU A 304 18.94 25.12 -8.37
C GLU A 304 17.67 25.39 -7.54
N LYS A 305 16.51 25.38 -8.21
CA LYS A 305 15.21 25.59 -7.56
C LYS A 305 14.82 24.43 -6.64
N LEU A 306 15.05 23.18 -7.08
CA LEU A 306 14.68 22.00 -6.31
C LEU A 306 15.52 21.87 -5.02
N VAL A 307 16.82 22.16 -5.08
CA VAL A 307 17.70 22.19 -3.90
C VAL A 307 17.15 23.16 -2.86
N LYS A 308 16.83 24.40 -3.26
CA LYS A 308 16.23 25.41 -2.35
C LYS A 308 14.92 24.91 -1.72
N LYS A 309 14.07 24.24 -2.50
CA LYS A 309 12.81 23.69 -2.00
C LYS A 309 13.04 22.55 -0.99
N PHE A 310 14.06 21.70 -1.19
CA PHE A 310 14.41 20.62 -0.25
C PHE A 310 15.01 21.14 1.05
N GLU A 311 15.87 22.17 0.99
CA GLU A 311 16.49 22.79 2.16
C GLU A 311 15.46 23.49 3.07
N ASN A 312 14.39 24.01 2.48
CA ASN A 312 13.32 24.73 3.19
C ASN A 312 12.22 23.82 3.77
N ILE A 313 12.32 22.50 3.65
CA ILE A 313 11.34 21.58 4.23
C ILE A 313 11.37 21.65 5.76
N LYS A 314 10.22 21.99 6.37
CA LYS A 314 10.06 21.96 7.82
C LYS A 314 9.98 20.52 8.33
N ILE A 315 11.08 20.08 8.95
CA ILE A 315 11.18 18.77 9.61
C ILE A 315 10.90 18.99 11.11
N GLY A 316 10.14 18.10 11.73
CA GLY A 316 9.82 18.25 13.15
C GLY A 316 8.86 17.19 13.70
N ASN A 317 8.31 17.49 14.88
CA ASN A 317 7.30 16.64 15.51
C ASN A 317 6.12 16.41 14.54
N PRO A 318 5.80 15.16 14.18
CA PRO A 318 4.75 14.86 13.21
C PRO A 318 3.34 15.26 13.69
N LEU A 319 3.14 15.44 14.98
CA LEU A 319 1.88 15.91 15.58
C LEU A 319 1.68 17.43 15.46
N ASP A 320 2.73 18.21 15.13
CA ASP A 320 2.61 19.63 14.82
C ASP A 320 2.01 19.79 13.40
N PRO A 321 0.83 20.43 13.23
CA PRO A 321 0.22 20.65 11.92
C PRO A 321 1.11 21.42 10.93
N ALA A 322 2.09 22.19 11.43
CA ALA A 322 3.03 22.93 10.61
C ALA A 322 4.22 22.08 10.11
N THR A 323 4.41 20.87 10.62
CA THR A 323 5.44 19.95 10.16
C THR A 323 5.10 19.45 8.75
N VAL A 324 6.08 19.53 7.86
CA VAL A 324 5.96 19.09 6.46
C VAL A 324 6.49 17.68 6.28
N MET A 325 7.58 17.32 6.96
CA MET A 325 8.16 15.99 6.91
C MET A 325 8.45 15.47 8.33
N GLY A 326 7.99 14.26 8.62
CA GLY A 326 8.15 13.58 9.89
C GLY A 326 9.40 12.69 9.95
N SER A 327 9.37 11.66 10.82
CA SER A 327 10.47 10.73 11.04
C SER A 327 10.35 9.48 10.15
N GLN A 328 11.48 8.82 9.90
CA GLN A 328 11.51 7.45 9.38
C GLN A 328 10.95 6.48 10.41
N ILE A 329 10.51 5.31 9.97
CA ILE A 329 9.84 4.33 10.85
C ILE A 329 10.72 3.86 12.01
N ASP A 330 12.00 3.63 11.79
CA ASP A 330 12.93 3.18 12.82
C ASP A 330 14.40 3.53 12.49
N ALA A 331 15.30 3.24 13.43
CA ALA A 331 16.73 3.49 13.28
C ALA A 331 17.38 2.60 12.20
N ARG A 332 16.82 1.43 11.88
CA ARG A 332 17.33 0.55 10.82
C ARG A 332 17.08 1.19 9.46
N GLN A 333 15.90 1.79 9.28
CA GLN A 333 15.57 2.51 8.04
C GLN A 333 16.46 3.75 7.87
N VAL A 334 16.71 4.51 8.93
CA VAL A 334 17.69 5.62 8.90
C VAL A 334 19.06 5.13 8.46
N LYS A 335 19.55 4.03 9.03
CA LYS A 335 20.83 3.43 8.65
C LYS A 335 20.83 3.02 7.18
N THR A 336 19.80 2.34 6.70
CA THR A 336 19.67 1.95 5.29
C THR A 336 19.77 3.15 4.36
N ILE A 337 19.04 4.24 4.66
CA ILE A 337 19.07 5.46 3.87
C ILE A 337 20.49 6.05 3.81
N LEU A 338 21.17 6.15 4.95
CA LEU A 338 22.52 6.71 5.02
C LEU A 338 23.56 5.81 4.35
N ASP A 339 23.41 4.49 4.44
CA ASP A 339 24.27 3.55 3.70
C ASP A 339 24.15 3.77 2.18
N TYR A 340 22.96 4.02 1.65
CA TYR A 340 22.78 4.35 0.22
C TYR A 340 23.37 5.72 -0.17
N VAL A 341 23.40 6.70 0.74
CA VAL A 341 24.11 7.96 0.50
C VAL A 341 25.62 7.71 0.35
N GLU A 342 26.21 6.84 1.19
CA GLU A 342 27.61 6.45 1.06
C GLU A 342 27.88 5.64 -0.22
N ILE A 343 26.99 4.73 -0.59
CA ILE A 343 27.06 4.01 -1.88
C ILE A 343 27.06 5.01 -3.05
N ALA A 344 26.19 6.01 -3.03
CA ALA A 344 26.15 7.03 -4.07
C ALA A 344 27.48 7.79 -4.21
N LYS A 345 28.11 8.16 -3.09
CA LYS A 345 29.43 8.81 -3.09
C LYS A 345 30.51 7.89 -3.70
N GLN A 346 30.49 6.60 -3.34
CA GLN A 346 31.42 5.61 -3.88
C GLN A 346 31.23 5.38 -5.38
N GLU A 347 30.00 5.55 -5.89
CA GLU A 347 29.64 5.47 -7.31
C GLU A 347 29.92 6.78 -8.07
N GLY A 348 30.53 7.78 -7.44
CA GLY A 348 30.89 9.08 -8.04
C GLY A 348 29.78 10.12 -7.96
N GLY A 349 28.71 9.86 -7.23
CA GLY A 349 27.60 10.77 -7.04
C GLY A 349 27.96 11.99 -6.20
N THR A 350 27.33 13.10 -6.50
CA THR A 350 27.44 14.37 -5.76
C THR A 350 26.19 14.61 -4.96
N ILE A 351 26.33 14.76 -3.64
CA ILE A 351 25.22 15.11 -2.76
C ILE A 351 25.01 16.62 -2.83
N LEU A 352 23.91 17.05 -3.41
CA LEU A 352 23.59 18.48 -3.55
C LEU A 352 23.03 19.07 -2.25
N THR A 353 22.22 18.31 -1.53
CA THR A 353 21.67 18.67 -0.22
C THR A 353 21.31 17.40 0.56
N GLY A 354 21.25 17.48 1.89
CA GLY A 354 20.91 16.39 2.76
C GLY A 354 22.02 15.38 2.99
N GLY A 355 21.70 14.10 2.92
CA GLY A 355 22.64 12.99 3.13
C GLY A 355 23.07 12.77 4.57
N VAL A 356 22.37 13.33 5.54
CA VAL A 356 22.69 13.27 6.96
C VAL A 356 21.42 13.08 7.82
N LYS A 357 21.66 12.57 9.04
CA LYS A 357 20.63 12.56 10.08
C LYS A 357 20.23 14.00 10.44
N TYR A 358 18.94 14.22 10.71
CA TYR A 358 18.46 15.51 11.19
C TYR A 358 18.24 15.45 12.70
N THR A 359 18.91 16.34 13.44
CA THR A 359 18.92 16.33 14.92
C THR A 359 18.52 17.67 15.54
N GLU A 360 18.15 18.65 14.70
CA GLU A 360 17.74 19.98 15.15
C GLU A 360 16.26 19.98 15.61
N ASN A 361 15.84 21.06 16.26
CA ASN A 361 14.45 21.30 16.65
C ASN A 361 13.81 20.16 17.47
N GLY A 362 14.59 19.49 18.35
CA GLY A 362 14.11 18.39 19.19
C GLY A 362 13.99 17.05 18.47
N CYS A 363 14.58 16.92 17.27
CA CYS A 363 14.58 15.68 16.48
C CYS A 363 15.73 14.72 16.81
N ASP A 364 16.61 15.08 17.75
CA ASP A 364 17.79 14.31 18.16
C ASP A 364 17.46 12.92 18.70
N LYS A 365 16.32 12.77 19.37
CA LYS A 365 15.83 11.50 19.93
C LYS A 365 15.12 10.60 18.92
N GLY A 366 14.73 11.14 17.76
CA GLY A 366 13.93 10.44 16.76
C GLY A 366 14.75 9.95 15.56
N ASN A 367 14.01 9.42 14.60
CA ASN A 367 14.55 8.78 13.38
C ASN A 367 14.44 9.72 12.17
N PHE A 368 15.03 10.91 12.24
CA PHE A 368 14.89 11.91 11.20
C PHE A 368 16.09 11.93 10.25
N VAL A 369 15.83 12.13 8.95
CA VAL A 369 16.84 12.27 7.89
C VAL A 369 16.52 13.51 7.07
N ARG A 370 17.54 14.29 6.67
CA ARG A 370 17.33 15.43 5.78
C ARG A 370 16.96 14.96 4.38
N PRO A 371 16.01 15.64 3.69
CA PRO A 371 15.75 15.43 2.27
C PRO A 371 17.05 15.47 1.46
N THR A 372 17.26 14.49 0.60
CA THR A 372 18.54 14.28 -0.05
C THR A 372 18.39 14.25 -1.57
N LEU A 373 19.17 15.08 -2.26
CA LEU A 373 19.29 15.09 -3.71
C LEU A 373 20.70 14.70 -4.13
N ILE A 374 20.78 13.76 -5.07
CA ILE A 374 22.04 13.21 -5.59
C ILE A 374 22.08 13.42 -7.10
N THR A 375 23.21 13.89 -7.62
CA THR A 375 23.47 14.04 -9.06
C THR A 375 24.80 13.38 -9.44
N ASN A 376 25.18 13.44 -10.72
CA ASN A 376 26.38 12.82 -11.27
C ASN A 376 26.43 11.29 -11.12
N VAL A 377 25.25 10.64 -11.04
CA VAL A 377 25.11 9.19 -11.08
C VAL A 377 24.47 8.75 -12.40
N LYS A 378 24.86 7.58 -12.88
CA LYS A 378 24.24 6.93 -14.03
C LYS A 378 22.98 6.18 -13.61
N ASN A 379 22.07 5.95 -14.56
CA ASN A 379 20.91 5.08 -14.28
C ASN A 379 21.28 3.65 -13.83
N THR A 380 22.46 3.17 -14.23
CA THR A 380 22.99 1.84 -13.87
C THR A 380 23.62 1.76 -12.48
N CYS A 381 23.77 2.87 -11.77
CA CYS A 381 24.28 2.87 -10.39
C CYS A 381 23.27 2.23 -9.44
N ARG A 382 23.75 1.57 -8.38
CA ARG A 382 22.89 0.94 -7.36
C ARG A 382 21.89 1.94 -6.76
N VAL A 383 22.35 3.15 -6.44
CA VAL A 383 21.49 4.21 -5.90
C VAL A 383 20.36 4.58 -6.85
N SER A 384 20.52 4.37 -8.15
CA SER A 384 19.52 4.62 -9.19
C SER A 384 18.62 3.40 -9.47
N GLN A 385 19.03 2.18 -9.12
CA GLN A 385 18.33 0.94 -9.43
C GLN A 385 17.64 0.32 -8.20
N GLU A 386 18.24 0.40 -7.02
CA GLU A 386 17.72 -0.25 -5.82
C GLU A 386 16.76 0.67 -5.05
N GLU A 387 15.73 0.09 -4.45
CA GLU A 387 14.75 0.82 -3.64
C GLU A 387 15.36 1.24 -2.30
N ILE A 388 15.39 2.54 -2.01
CA ILE A 388 15.96 3.09 -0.76
C ILE A 388 14.89 3.24 0.33
N PHE A 389 13.66 3.54 -0.07
CA PHE A 389 12.49 3.74 0.80
C PHE A 389 12.67 4.84 1.84
N GLY A 390 13.17 6.00 1.39
CA GLY A 390 13.44 7.19 2.21
C GLY A 390 13.51 8.45 1.34
N PRO A 391 13.72 9.64 1.92
CA PRO A 391 13.65 10.93 1.24
C PRO A 391 14.91 11.20 0.41
N VAL A 392 15.25 10.29 -0.49
CA VAL A 392 16.45 10.33 -1.34
C VAL A 392 16.06 10.20 -2.79
N ALA A 393 16.38 11.21 -3.60
CA ALA A 393 16.21 11.16 -5.05
C ALA A 393 17.53 11.33 -5.78
N VAL A 394 17.68 10.61 -6.89
CA VAL A 394 18.74 10.84 -7.87
C VAL A 394 18.19 11.71 -9.00
N VAL A 395 18.99 12.67 -9.48
CA VAL A 395 18.63 13.53 -10.61
C VAL A 395 19.53 13.23 -11.79
N ILE A 396 18.93 12.79 -12.89
CA ILE A 396 19.61 12.32 -14.09
C ILE A 396 19.21 13.21 -15.26
N LYS A 397 20.23 13.74 -15.97
CA LYS A 397 20.06 14.54 -17.18
C LYS A 397 19.79 13.65 -18.39
N PHE A 398 18.86 14.06 -19.28
CA PHE A 398 18.62 13.39 -20.56
C PHE A 398 18.43 14.41 -21.69
N LYS A 399 18.55 13.98 -22.94
CA LYS A 399 18.44 14.83 -24.14
C LYS A 399 17.17 14.59 -24.93
N THR A 400 16.83 13.33 -25.20
CA THR A 400 15.72 12.97 -26.10
C THR A 400 14.68 12.11 -25.38
N ASP A 401 13.47 12.11 -25.92
CA ASP A 401 12.37 11.28 -25.42
C ASP A 401 12.72 9.79 -25.45
N ASP A 402 13.34 9.32 -26.53
CA ASP A 402 13.73 7.90 -26.66
C ASP A 402 14.79 7.50 -25.64
N GLU A 403 15.73 8.40 -25.33
CA GLU A 403 16.72 8.21 -24.27
C GLU A 403 16.06 8.04 -22.90
N VAL A 404 15.15 8.94 -22.53
CA VAL A 404 14.51 8.87 -21.22
C VAL A 404 13.53 7.69 -21.09
N ILE A 405 12.85 7.31 -22.18
CA ILE A 405 12.02 6.10 -22.21
C ILE A 405 12.89 4.87 -21.95
N ALA A 406 14.04 4.75 -22.63
CA ALA A 406 14.95 3.64 -22.43
C ALA A 406 15.48 3.58 -20.99
N GLN A 407 15.91 4.72 -20.44
CA GLN A 407 16.42 4.81 -19.07
C GLN A 407 15.31 4.56 -18.00
N ALA A 408 14.11 5.08 -18.22
CA ALA A 408 12.97 4.84 -17.32
C ALA A 408 12.62 3.36 -17.24
N ASN A 409 12.65 2.67 -18.39
CA ASN A 409 12.36 1.24 -18.50
C ASN A 409 13.51 0.33 -18.08
N ASP A 410 14.74 0.82 -18.02
CA ASP A 410 15.90 0.11 -17.51
C ASP A 410 15.87 0.06 -15.98
N SER A 411 14.98 -0.77 -15.45
CA SER A 411 14.78 -1.09 -14.04
C SER A 411 14.06 -2.44 -13.94
N GLU A 412 14.35 -3.18 -12.87
CA GLU A 412 13.60 -4.41 -12.57
C GLU A 412 12.18 -4.14 -12.03
N TYR A 413 11.89 -2.89 -11.70
CA TYR A 413 10.60 -2.41 -11.19
C TYR A 413 9.75 -1.76 -12.28
N GLY A 414 8.46 -1.62 -11.99
CA GLY A 414 7.50 -0.97 -12.87
C GLY A 414 6.20 -0.62 -12.14
N LEU A 415 6.29 0.05 -10.97
CA LEU A 415 5.09 0.37 -10.16
C LEU A 415 4.43 1.67 -10.64
N GLY A 416 5.16 2.78 -10.60
CA GLY A 416 4.67 4.10 -10.96
C GLY A 416 5.65 4.90 -11.80
N GLY A 417 5.18 6.04 -12.29
CA GLY A 417 5.98 7.05 -12.97
C GLY A 417 5.18 8.31 -13.23
N ALA A 418 5.87 9.42 -13.54
CA ALA A 418 5.21 10.65 -13.96
C ALA A 418 5.93 11.35 -15.10
N VAL A 419 5.15 12.14 -15.84
CA VAL A 419 5.66 13.00 -16.95
C VAL A 419 5.10 14.41 -16.77
N PHE A 420 5.98 15.39 -16.76
CA PHE A 420 5.64 16.81 -16.70
C PHE A 420 5.95 17.50 -18.02
N THR A 421 4.94 18.00 -18.72
CA THR A 421 5.01 18.70 -20.01
C THR A 421 3.71 19.46 -20.30
N LYS A 422 3.76 20.53 -21.07
CA LYS A 422 2.59 21.20 -21.62
C LYS A 422 2.07 20.53 -22.90
N ASN A 423 2.85 19.66 -23.53
CA ASN A 423 2.48 18.95 -24.75
C ASN A 423 1.80 17.62 -24.45
N ILE A 424 0.47 17.57 -24.52
CA ILE A 424 -0.32 16.38 -24.21
C ILE A 424 0.02 15.17 -25.10
N ASN A 425 0.32 15.39 -26.37
CA ASN A 425 0.67 14.30 -27.30
C ASN A 425 1.99 13.65 -26.90
N ARG A 426 2.97 14.47 -26.49
CA ARG A 426 4.27 14.02 -25.99
C ARG A 426 4.10 13.26 -24.66
N ALA A 427 3.27 13.79 -23.75
CA ALA A 427 2.94 13.13 -22.48
C ALA A 427 2.32 11.75 -22.70
N LEU A 428 1.33 11.64 -23.59
CA LEU A 428 0.65 10.38 -23.89
C LEU A 428 1.57 9.37 -24.58
N ARG A 429 2.51 9.83 -25.43
CA ARG A 429 3.53 8.96 -26.03
C ARG A 429 4.41 8.36 -24.93
N LEU A 430 5.02 9.19 -24.07
CA LEU A 430 5.86 8.70 -22.98
C LEU A 430 5.08 7.78 -22.03
N ALA A 431 3.86 8.15 -21.67
CA ALA A 431 3.03 7.36 -20.78
C ALA A 431 2.71 5.95 -21.32
N ARG A 432 2.60 5.78 -22.62
CA ARG A 432 2.37 4.47 -23.27
C ARG A 432 3.64 3.63 -23.37
N GLU A 433 4.79 4.27 -23.55
CA GLU A 433 6.08 3.60 -23.72
C GLU A 433 6.73 3.18 -22.39
N ILE A 434 6.40 3.83 -21.28
CA ILE A 434 6.95 3.53 -19.96
C ILE A 434 6.25 2.31 -19.37
N GLN A 435 7.03 1.30 -19.00
CA GLN A 435 6.57 -0.01 -18.52
C GLN A 435 6.25 0.03 -17.03
N THR A 436 5.18 0.71 -16.65
CA THR A 436 4.68 0.79 -15.27
C THR A 436 3.17 0.62 -15.23
N GLY A 437 2.66 0.20 -14.06
CA GLY A 437 1.23 0.04 -13.89
C GLY A 437 0.46 1.34 -13.69
N ARG A 438 1.14 2.42 -13.26
CA ARG A 438 0.56 3.76 -13.06
C ARG A 438 1.47 4.83 -13.65
N ILE A 439 0.91 5.71 -14.47
CA ILE A 439 1.57 6.94 -14.92
C ILE A 439 0.70 8.15 -14.56
N TRP A 440 1.35 9.15 -13.97
CA TRP A 440 0.76 10.47 -13.75
C TRP A 440 1.24 11.45 -14.82
N ILE A 441 0.39 12.36 -15.25
CA ILE A 441 0.74 13.46 -16.14
C ILE A 441 0.48 14.78 -15.41
N ASN A 442 1.50 15.61 -15.25
CA ASN A 442 1.47 16.90 -14.57
C ASN A 442 0.94 16.86 -13.11
N THR A 443 1.11 15.73 -12.44
CA THR A 443 0.81 15.50 -11.02
C THR A 443 1.62 14.31 -10.51
N TYR A 444 1.59 14.02 -9.19
CA TYR A 444 2.20 12.84 -8.58
C TYR A 444 1.38 12.37 -7.36
N ASN A 445 1.46 11.08 -7.00
CA ASN A 445 0.86 10.45 -5.82
C ASN A 445 -0.67 10.61 -5.70
N GLN A 446 -1.40 10.92 -6.78
CA GLN A 446 -2.86 10.89 -6.79
C GLN A 446 -3.33 9.44 -6.97
N ILE A 447 -3.96 8.87 -5.95
CA ILE A 447 -4.39 7.45 -5.93
C ILE A 447 -5.88 7.37 -5.56
N PRO A 448 -6.78 7.82 -6.46
CA PRO A 448 -8.21 7.73 -6.20
C PRO A 448 -8.69 6.27 -6.24
N GLU A 449 -9.70 5.95 -5.45
CA GLU A 449 -10.27 4.62 -5.27
C GLU A 449 -10.81 3.97 -6.56
N HIS A 450 -11.20 4.79 -7.53
CA HIS A 450 -11.75 4.36 -8.82
C HIS A 450 -10.72 4.21 -9.95
N ALA A 451 -9.45 4.25 -9.64
CA ALA A 451 -8.37 4.05 -10.62
C ALA A 451 -7.44 2.90 -10.19
N PRO A 452 -7.22 1.88 -11.04
CA PRO A 452 -6.46 0.70 -10.66
C PRO A 452 -5.01 1.06 -10.32
N PHE A 453 -4.47 0.43 -9.28
CA PHE A 453 -3.09 0.55 -8.84
C PHE A 453 -2.41 -0.81 -8.86
N GLY A 454 -1.14 -0.87 -9.26
CA GLY A 454 -0.36 -2.10 -9.25
C GLY A 454 0.78 -2.08 -10.24
N GLY A 455 1.75 -2.99 -10.04
CA GLY A 455 3.01 -2.96 -10.74
C GLY A 455 3.09 -3.84 -12.00
N TYR A 456 4.07 -3.51 -12.84
CA TYR A 456 4.66 -4.37 -13.84
C TYR A 456 5.94 -5.02 -13.27
N LYS A 457 6.53 -5.96 -13.97
CA LYS A 457 7.83 -6.58 -13.63
C LYS A 457 7.84 -7.08 -12.18
N LYS A 458 8.88 -6.76 -11.39
CA LYS A 458 9.02 -7.20 -10.00
C LYS A 458 8.26 -6.32 -8.99
N SER A 459 7.46 -5.36 -9.45
CA SER A 459 6.66 -4.50 -8.58
C SER A 459 5.31 -5.10 -8.17
N GLY A 460 4.92 -6.25 -8.71
CA GLY A 460 3.73 -6.93 -8.20
C GLY A 460 3.00 -7.82 -9.19
N ILE A 461 1.96 -8.47 -8.67
CA ILE A 461 1.03 -9.35 -9.39
C ILE A 461 -0.39 -8.96 -9.00
N GLY A 462 -1.25 -8.71 -9.99
CA GLY A 462 -2.62 -8.25 -9.76
C GLY A 462 -2.72 -6.72 -9.73
N ARG A 463 -3.87 -6.24 -9.26
CA ARG A 463 -4.14 -4.81 -9.08
C ARG A 463 -4.87 -4.61 -7.77
N GLU A 464 -4.65 -3.45 -7.16
CA GLU A 464 -5.41 -2.94 -6.01
C GLU A 464 -6.31 -1.79 -6.48
N THR A 465 -7.26 -1.39 -5.64
CA THR A 465 -8.23 -0.33 -5.93
C THR A 465 -9.09 -0.62 -7.17
N HIS A 466 -10.00 0.31 -7.57
CA HIS A 466 -10.88 0.13 -8.71
C HIS A 466 -11.68 -1.21 -8.66
N LYS A 467 -12.82 -1.27 -9.35
CA LYS A 467 -13.65 -2.49 -9.40
C LYS A 467 -12.92 -3.74 -9.92
N VAL A 468 -11.82 -3.56 -10.64
CA VAL A 468 -11.03 -4.69 -11.19
C VAL A 468 -10.49 -5.61 -10.09
N ILE A 469 -10.27 -5.11 -8.88
CA ILE A 469 -9.77 -5.94 -7.77
C ILE A 469 -10.80 -6.99 -7.33
N LEU A 470 -12.09 -6.77 -7.56
CA LEU A 470 -13.14 -7.77 -7.24
C LEU A 470 -12.92 -9.07 -8.01
N GLU A 471 -12.29 -9.04 -9.20
CA GLU A 471 -11.91 -10.23 -9.96
C GLU A 471 -10.85 -11.07 -9.23
N HIS A 472 -10.07 -10.45 -8.33
CA HIS A 472 -9.09 -11.15 -7.50
C HIS A 472 -9.67 -11.69 -6.19
N TYR A 473 -10.86 -11.25 -5.78
CA TYR A 473 -11.60 -11.72 -4.60
C TYR A 473 -12.83 -12.56 -4.96
N THR A 474 -13.00 -12.87 -6.24
CA THR A 474 -14.06 -13.75 -6.72
C THR A 474 -13.51 -14.83 -7.65
N GLN A 475 -14.23 -15.92 -7.78
CA GLN A 475 -13.99 -16.96 -8.76
C GLN A 475 -15.25 -17.19 -9.60
N MET A 476 -15.04 -17.45 -10.90
CA MET A 476 -16.14 -17.65 -11.83
C MET A 476 -16.63 -19.09 -11.78
N LYS A 477 -17.94 -19.25 -11.67
CA LYS A 477 -18.65 -20.52 -11.87
C LYS A 477 -19.50 -20.43 -13.12
N ASN A 478 -19.34 -21.37 -14.04
CA ASN A 478 -20.25 -21.54 -15.16
C ASN A 478 -21.32 -22.58 -14.83
N ILE A 479 -22.60 -22.24 -15.09
CA ILE A 479 -23.72 -23.16 -15.06
C ILE A 479 -24.20 -23.27 -16.49
N LEU A 480 -24.06 -24.46 -17.08
CA LEU A 480 -24.56 -24.76 -18.40
C LEU A 480 -25.87 -25.54 -18.29
N ILE A 481 -26.92 -25.03 -18.90
CA ILE A 481 -28.27 -25.61 -18.86
C ILE A 481 -28.62 -26.11 -20.27
N ASP A 482 -28.92 -27.38 -20.39
CA ASP A 482 -29.53 -27.95 -21.59
C ASP A 482 -31.03 -27.63 -21.55
N LEU A 483 -31.52 -26.97 -22.58
CA LEU A 483 -32.92 -26.55 -22.73
C LEU A 483 -33.77 -27.58 -23.53
N GLU A 484 -33.14 -28.57 -24.11
CA GLU A 484 -33.85 -29.67 -24.84
C GLU A 484 -34.27 -30.79 -23.91
N GLU A 485 -35.39 -31.41 -24.22
CA GLU A 485 -35.81 -32.65 -23.58
C GLU A 485 -35.20 -33.86 -24.30
N GLY A 486 -34.80 -34.87 -23.55
CA GLY A 486 -34.27 -36.11 -24.09
C GLY A 486 -32.81 -36.38 -23.77
N THR A 487 -32.21 -37.32 -24.47
CA THR A 487 -30.81 -37.73 -24.30
C THR A 487 -29.95 -37.26 -25.46
N SER A 488 -28.65 -37.09 -25.23
CA SER A 488 -27.68 -36.74 -26.29
C SER A 488 -27.53 -37.78 -27.39
N GLY A 489 -28.04 -39.00 -27.16
CA GLY A 489 -27.92 -40.15 -28.10
C GLY A 489 -26.51 -40.70 -28.23
N LEU A 490 -25.57 -40.30 -27.32
CA LEU A 490 -24.19 -40.75 -27.34
C LEU A 490 -23.97 -42.08 -26.63
N TYR A 491 -24.93 -42.51 -25.79
CA TYR A 491 -24.87 -43.76 -25.01
C TYR A 491 -26.22 -44.46 -25.06
#